data_3a7cd038ca13971be79cc4cc48f041af
#
_entry.id   3a7cd038ca13971be79cc4cc48f041af
#
_cell.length_a   1.000
_cell.length_b   1.000
_cell.length_c   1.000
_cell.angle_alpha   90.00
_cell.angle_beta   90.00
_cell.angle_gamma   90.00
#
_symmetry.space_group_name_H-M   'P 1'
#
loop_
_entity.id
_entity.type
_entity.pdbx_description
1 polymer ?
#
loop_
_entity_poly.entity_id
_entity_poly.type
_entity_poly.pdbx_seq_one_letter_code
_entity_poly.pdbx_strand_id
1 'polypeptide(L)'
;EALILLKNEGLVDIMPQRGSRVSHISLSLVREGYFMRRILETAIIREIAGALSSEQTAALKANLELQRQELARYVDKLSDDFFDLDDDMHRMLYEFSNRNHIWSALHGVNSHYDRVRYLDTVVNDVDQSAILENHSTLYCYLLMGIPGDVDIAKFCNDHLGRFLLDFQNTITSYPDYFVD
;
A
#
# COMPACT_ATOMS: atom_id res chain seq x y z
N GLU A 1 -26.99 1.35 3.79
CA GLU A 1 -25.84 2.04 4.41
C GLU A 1 -24.51 1.56 3.81
N ALA A 2 -24.22 0.24 3.75
CA ALA A 2 -22.96 -0.29 3.22
C ALA A 2 -22.65 0.18 1.78
N LEU A 3 -23.64 0.15 0.86
CA LEU A 3 -23.42 0.63 -0.52
C LEU A 3 -23.10 2.12 -0.60
N ILE A 4 -23.55 2.93 0.35
CA ILE A 4 -23.22 4.36 0.40
C ILE A 4 -21.76 4.55 0.82
N LEU A 5 -21.29 3.76 1.78
CA LEU A 5 -19.87 3.77 2.19
C LEU A 5 -18.98 3.35 1.02
N LEU A 6 -19.25 2.22 0.38
CA LEU A 6 -18.52 1.75 -0.79
C LEU A 6 -18.53 2.74 -1.95
N LYS A 7 -19.64 3.46 -2.15
CA LYS A 7 -19.71 4.55 -3.15
C LYS A 7 -18.81 5.71 -2.77
N ASN A 8 -18.78 6.11 -1.49
CA ASN A 8 -17.94 7.20 -1.03
C ASN A 8 -16.43 6.85 -1.14
N GLU A 9 -16.10 5.57 -1.04
CA GLU A 9 -14.75 5.04 -1.27
C GLU A 9 -14.43 4.80 -2.75
N GLY A 10 -15.36 5.11 -3.67
CA GLY A 10 -15.16 4.93 -5.10
C GLY A 10 -15.21 3.47 -5.59
N LEU A 11 -15.63 2.53 -4.73
CA LEU A 11 -15.65 1.09 -5.04
C LEU A 11 -16.91 0.66 -5.77
N VAL A 12 -18.01 1.42 -5.67
CA VAL A 12 -19.31 1.09 -6.25
C VAL A 12 -19.96 2.32 -6.91
N ASP A 13 -20.47 2.14 -8.12
CA ASP A 13 -21.35 3.08 -8.79
C ASP A 13 -22.81 2.74 -8.46
N ILE A 14 -23.57 3.70 -7.94
CA ILE A 14 -25.01 3.56 -7.72
C ILE A 14 -25.75 4.25 -8.87
N MET A 15 -26.46 3.46 -9.68
CA MET A 15 -27.26 3.97 -10.80
C MET A 15 -28.74 4.04 -10.38
N PRO A 16 -29.36 5.24 -10.33
CA PRO A 16 -30.77 5.38 -9.97
C PRO A 16 -31.64 4.44 -10.81
N GLN A 17 -32.50 3.67 -10.16
CA GLN A 17 -33.47 2.72 -10.76
C GLN A 17 -32.82 1.56 -11.57
N ARG A 18 -31.49 1.47 -11.64
CA ARG A 18 -30.75 0.44 -12.40
C ARG A 18 -29.89 -0.48 -11.53
N GLY A 19 -29.83 -0.18 -10.23
CA GLY A 19 -29.02 -0.97 -9.27
C GLY A 19 -27.63 -0.38 -9.02
N SER A 20 -26.71 -1.23 -8.59
CA SER A 20 -25.33 -0.86 -8.29
C SER A 20 -24.38 -1.82 -8.98
N ARG A 21 -23.21 -1.32 -9.34
CA ARG A 21 -22.11 -2.14 -9.91
C ARG A 21 -20.78 -1.78 -9.24
N VAL A 22 -19.82 -2.69 -9.29
CA VAL A 22 -18.43 -2.38 -8.95
C VAL A 22 -17.94 -1.31 -9.94
N SER A 23 -17.29 -0.26 -9.43
CA SER A 23 -16.72 0.81 -10.26
C SER A 23 -15.55 0.29 -11.10
N HIS A 24 -15.28 0.91 -12.24
CA HIS A 24 -14.01 0.71 -12.93
C HIS A 24 -12.86 1.31 -12.12
N ILE A 25 -11.64 0.87 -12.38
CA ILE A 25 -10.43 1.42 -11.80
C ILE A 25 -10.04 2.65 -12.62
N SER A 26 -10.05 3.83 -12.01
CA SER A 26 -9.60 5.07 -12.66
C SER A 26 -8.08 5.15 -12.60
N LEU A 27 -7.42 5.27 -13.76
CA LEU A 27 -5.97 5.40 -13.86
C LEU A 27 -5.48 6.72 -13.27
N SER A 28 -6.28 7.78 -13.34
CA SER A 28 -5.95 9.06 -12.70
C SER A 28 -5.93 8.91 -11.18
N LEU A 29 -6.93 8.28 -10.57
CA LEU A 29 -6.98 8.05 -9.13
C LEU A 29 -5.88 7.10 -8.63
N VAL A 30 -5.49 6.11 -9.42
CA VAL A 30 -4.31 5.27 -9.11
C VAL A 30 -3.05 6.12 -9.00
N ARG A 31 -2.83 7.04 -9.96
CA ARG A 31 -1.66 7.95 -9.94
C ARG A 31 -1.70 8.91 -8.75
N GLU A 32 -2.88 9.43 -8.42
CA GLU A 32 -3.06 10.34 -7.27
C GLU A 32 -2.81 9.62 -5.94
N GLY A 33 -3.36 8.42 -5.74
CA GLY A 33 -3.13 7.61 -4.54
C GLY A 33 -1.64 7.27 -4.35
N TYR A 34 -0.99 6.80 -5.41
CA TYR A 34 0.47 6.57 -5.40
C TYR A 34 1.25 7.84 -5.08
N PHE A 35 0.93 8.98 -5.72
CA PHE A 35 1.59 10.26 -5.46
C PHE A 35 1.46 10.66 -3.99
N MET A 36 0.25 10.61 -3.43
CA MET A 36 -0.01 10.98 -2.04
C MET A 36 0.75 10.11 -1.06
N ARG A 37 0.67 8.77 -1.19
CA ARG A 37 1.41 7.84 -0.33
C ARG A 37 2.91 8.11 -0.39
N ARG A 38 3.47 8.20 -1.59
CA ARG A 38 4.91 8.44 -1.79
C ARG A 38 5.40 9.72 -1.11
N ILE A 39 4.68 10.83 -1.24
CA ILE A 39 5.08 12.11 -0.65
C ILE A 39 4.94 12.08 0.88
N LEU A 40 3.79 11.60 1.37
CA LEU A 40 3.49 11.58 2.79
C LEU A 40 4.40 10.60 3.54
N GLU A 41 4.55 9.38 3.06
CA GLU A 41 5.38 8.37 3.71
C GLU A 41 6.86 8.76 3.68
N THR A 42 7.37 9.34 2.57
CA THR A 42 8.72 9.90 2.53
C THR A 42 8.94 10.95 3.62
N ALA A 43 7.99 11.86 3.82
CA ALA A 43 8.09 12.92 4.83
C ALA A 43 8.02 12.33 6.25
N ILE A 44 7.09 11.40 6.48
CA ILE A 44 6.91 10.72 7.77
C ILE A 44 8.16 9.92 8.14
N ILE A 45 8.67 9.09 7.23
CA ILE A 45 9.85 8.26 7.49
C ILE A 45 11.05 9.15 7.86
N ARG A 46 11.27 10.26 7.15
CA ARG A 46 12.35 11.22 7.49
C ARG A 46 12.21 11.79 8.91
N GLU A 47 10.98 12.00 9.36
CA GLU A 47 10.73 12.60 10.68
C GLU A 47 10.93 11.60 11.81
N ILE A 48 10.48 10.34 11.63
CA ILE A 48 10.45 9.35 12.73
C ILE A 48 11.63 8.39 12.74
N ALA A 49 12.46 8.37 11.68
CA ALA A 49 13.60 7.46 11.58
C ALA A 49 14.62 7.68 12.71
N GLY A 50 14.92 6.63 13.44
CA GLY A 50 15.83 6.65 14.60
C GLY A 50 15.23 7.29 15.87
N ALA A 51 13.93 7.64 15.86
CA ALA A 51 13.25 8.32 16.97
C ALA A 51 12.10 7.50 17.60
N LEU A 52 11.91 6.25 17.16
CA LEU A 52 10.84 5.39 17.65
C LEU A 52 11.08 4.92 19.09
N SER A 53 10.00 4.78 19.87
CA SER A 53 10.04 4.13 21.17
C SER A 53 10.31 2.62 21.06
N SER A 54 10.67 1.98 22.19
CA SER A 54 10.83 0.53 22.25
C SER A 54 9.53 -0.22 21.91
N GLU A 55 8.38 0.30 22.30
CA GLU A 55 7.06 -0.27 22.03
C GLU A 55 6.72 -0.16 20.53
N GLN A 56 6.97 1.00 19.92
CA GLN A 56 6.76 1.21 18.48
C GLN A 56 7.66 0.29 17.63
N THR A 57 8.93 0.20 18.03
CA THR A 57 9.89 -0.70 17.37
C THR A 57 9.48 -2.17 17.51
N ALA A 58 8.99 -2.58 18.68
CA ALA A 58 8.51 -3.94 18.92
C ALA A 58 7.26 -4.26 18.08
N ALA A 59 6.34 -3.29 17.93
CA ALA A 59 5.15 -3.44 17.10
C ALA A 59 5.48 -3.66 15.62
N LEU A 60 6.38 -2.84 15.05
CA LEU A 60 6.86 -3.02 13.68
C LEU A 60 7.56 -4.36 13.47
N LYS A 61 8.40 -4.76 14.43
CA LYS A 61 9.08 -6.07 14.37
C LYS A 61 8.09 -7.23 14.39
N ALA A 62 7.05 -7.15 15.22
CA ALA A 62 6.02 -8.18 15.30
C ALA A 62 5.24 -8.28 13.97
N ASN A 63 4.85 -7.15 13.38
CA ASN A 63 4.19 -7.12 12.09
C ASN A 63 5.08 -7.73 10.99
N LEU A 64 6.36 -7.34 10.91
CA LEU A 64 7.31 -7.88 9.94
C LEU A 64 7.49 -9.40 10.08
N GLU A 65 7.47 -9.92 11.31
CA GLU A 65 7.56 -11.36 11.55
C GLU A 65 6.28 -12.08 11.09
N LEU A 66 5.10 -11.50 11.29
CA LEU A 66 3.84 -12.03 10.76
C LEU A 66 3.82 -12.05 9.23
N GLN A 67 4.30 -10.99 8.58
CA GLN A 67 4.46 -10.96 7.12
C GLN A 67 5.36 -12.10 6.63
N ARG A 68 6.49 -12.33 7.30
CA ARG A 68 7.40 -13.44 6.97
C ARG A 68 6.73 -14.81 7.08
N GLN A 69 5.95 -15.00 8.13
CA GLN A 69 5.22 -16.26 8.35
C GLN A 69 4.13 -16.47 7.29
N GLU A 70 3.45 -15.38 6.90
CA GLU A 70 2.41 -15.43 5.88
C GLU A 70 2.98 -15.77 4.50
N LEU A 71 4.10 -15.13 4.10
CA LEU A 71 4.80 -15.45 2.86
C LEU A 71 5.36 -16.88 2.83
N ALA A 72 5.79 -17.41 3.97
CA ALA A 72 6.23 -18.81 4.07
C ALA A 72 5.07 -19.81 3.91
N ARG A 73 3.84 -19.39 4.24
CA ARG A 73 2.63 -20.23 4.11
C ARG A 73 2.10 -20.26 2.68
N TYR A 74 2.20 -19.17 1.93
CA TYR A 74 1.68 -19.02 0.58
C TYR A 74 2.82 -18.65 -0.39
N VAL A 75 3.48 -19.66 -0.96
CA VAL A 75 4.69 -19.50 -1.77
C VAL A 75 4.39 -18.88 -3.15
N ASP A 76 3.21 -19.15 -3.71
CA ASP A 76 2.90 -18.82 -5.11
C ASP A 76 2.02 -17.55 -5.27
N LYS A 77 1.54 -16.97 -4.16
CA LYS A 77 0.67 -15.79 -4.20
C LYS A 77 0.69 -15.02 -2.88
N LEU A 78 0.36 -13.74 -2.94
CA LEU A 78 0.05 -12.96 -1.74
C LEU A 78 -1.37 -13.29 -1.26
N SER A 79 -1.53 -13.48 0.05
CA SER A 79 -2.84 -13.69 0.68
C SER A 79 -3.49 -12.36 1.07
N ASP A 80 -4.80 -12.39 1.34
CA ASP A 80 -5.50 -11.22 1.88
C ASP A 80 -4.90 -10.80 3.23
N ASP A 81 -4.54 -11.78 4.09
CA ASP A 81 -3.87 -11.52 5.38
C ASP A 81 -2.52 -10.81 5.20
N PHE A 82 -1.78 -11.10 4.11
CA PHE A 82 -0.55 -10.38 3.81
C PHE A 82 -0.81 -8.91 3.45
N PHE A 83 -1.84 -8.63 2.65
CA PHE A 83 -2.22 -7.24 2.32
C PHE A 83 -2.64 -6.46 3.56
N ASP A 84 -3.39 -7.08 4.48
CA ASP A 84 -3.75 -6.46 5.75
C ASP A 84 -2.53 -6.14 6.60
N LEU A 85 -1.54 -7.03 6.67
CA LEU A 85 -0.27 -6.81 7.38
C LEU A 85 0.59 -5.72 6.73
N ASP A 86 0.63 -5.66 5.40
CA ASP A 86 1.31 -4.62 4.63
C ASP A 86 0.70 -3.24 4.93
N ASP A 87 -0.63 -3.13 4.82
CA ASP A 87 -1.35 -1.90 5.12
C ASP A 87 -1.22 -1.48 6.59
N ASP A 88 -1.22 -2.43 7.53
CA ASP A 88 -0.97 -2.17 8.95
C ASP A 88 0.43 -1.62 9.20
N MET A 89 1.46 -2.13 8.53
CA MET A 89 2.82 -1.61 8.63
C MET A 89 2.89 -0.15 8.17
N HIS A 90 2.25 0.17 7.03
CA HIS A 90 2.18 1.54 6.53
C HIS A 90 1.34 2.44 7.46
N ARG A 91 0.21 1.96 7.98
CA ARG A 91 -0.62 2.67 8.96
C ARG A 91 0.16 3.07 10.21
N MET A 92 1.02 2.18 10.72
CA MET A 92 1.88 2.46 11.87
C MET A 92 2.79 3.68 11.66
N LEU A 93 3.24 3.97 10.43
CA LEU A 93 4.03 5.18 10.15
C LEU A 93 3.25 6.45 10.51
N TYR A 94 1.97 6.48 10.10
CA TYR A 94 1.08 7.61 10.40
C TYR A 94 0.74 7.70 11.89
N GLU A 95 0.52 6.58 12.56
CA GLU A 95 0.27 6.52 14.00
C GLU A 95 1.48 7.03 14.78
N PHE A 96 2.68 6.55 14.49
CA PHE A 96 3.90 6.92 15.20
C PHE A 96 4.30 8.37 14.99
N SER A 97 3.86 8.97 13.89
CA SER A 97 4.01 10.40 13.62
C SER A 97 2.82 11.26 14.09
N ASN A 98 1.84 10.68 14.81
CA ASN A 98 0.59 11.34 15.25
C ASN A 98 -0.27 11.89 14.10
N ARG A 99 -0.37 11.15 12.96
CA ARG A 99 -1.09 11.55 11.73
C ARG A 99 -2.22 10.59 11.34
N ASN A 100 -2.90 10.00 12.32
CA ASN A 100 -3.98 9.01 12.10
C ASN A 100 -5.10 9.54 11.19
N HIS A 101 -5.43 10.83 11.29
CA HIS A 101 -6.48 11.43 10.44
C HIS A 101 -6.06 11.51 8.98
N ILE A 102 -4.76 11.65 8.69
CA ILE A 102 -4.26 11.62 7.31
C ILE A 102 -4.42 10.22 6.74
N TRP A 103 -4.06 9.18 7.49
CA TRP A 103 -4.29 7.79 7.07
C TRP A 103 -5.76 7.53 6.75
N SER A 104 -6.67 7.93 7.63
CA SER A 104 -8.11 7.79 7.41
C SER A 104 -8.59 8.54 6.15
N ALA A 105 -8.04 9.72 5.88
CA ALA A 105 -8.39 10.50 4.69
C ALA A 105 -7.86 9.89 3.38
N LEU A 106 -6.79 9.10 3.44
CA LEU A 106 -6.22 8.42 2.26
C LEU A 106 -7.14 7.32 1.71
N HIS A 107 -7.97 6.69 2.54
CA HIS A 107 -8.81 5.57 2.10
C HIS A 107 -9.65 5.89 0.85
N GLY A 108 -10.25 7.08 0.79
CA GLY A 108 -11.06 7.49 -0.36
C GLY A 108 -10.30 7.66 -1.67
N VAL A 109 -8.99 7.94 -1.60
CA VAL A 109 -8.12 8.11 -2.78
C VAL A 109 -7.37 6.81 -3.09
N ASN A 110 -7.02 6.05 -2.07
CA ASN A 110 -6.22 4.83 -2.21
C ASN A 110 -7.00 3.64 -2.77
N SER A 111 -8.33 3.61 -2.71
CA SER A 111 -9.13 2.46 -3.12
C SER A 111 -8.80 1.96 -4.54
N HIS A 112 -8.55 2.86 -5.49
CA HIS A 112 -8.15 2.51 -6.85
C HIS A 112 -6.70 2.02 -6.92
N TYR A 113 -5.80 2.63 -6.16
CA TYR A 113 -4.41 2.21 -6.02
C TYR A 113 -4.31 0.81 -5.41
N ASP A 114 -5.04 0.53 -4.33
CA ASP A 114 -5.03 -0.76 -3.65
C ASP A 114 -5.61 -1.87 -4.53
N ARG A 115 -6.68 -1.58 -5.30
CA ARG A 115 -7.24 -2.52 -6.27
C ARG A 115 -6.25 -2.91 -7.37
N VAL A 116 -5.42 -1.97 -7.84
CA VAL A 116 -4.37 -2.28 -8.82
C VAL A 116 -3.27 -3.13 -8.20
N ARG A 117 -2.82 -2.82 -6.98
CA ARG A 117 -1.83 -3.64 -6.26
C ARG A 117 -2.32 -5.08 -6.13
N TYR A 118 -3.59 -5.26 -5.72
CA TYR A 118 -4.19 -6.58 -5.61
C TYR A 118 -4.29 -7.29 -6.98
N LEU A 119 -4.78 -6.60 -8.00
CA LEU A 119 -4.93 -7.16 -9.35
C LEU A 119 -3.57 -7.53 -9.96
N ASP A 120 -2.52 -6.76 -9.69
CA ASP A 120 -1.15 -7.05 -10.12
C ASP A 120 -0.68 -8.42 -9.63
N THR A 121 -0.99 -8.79 -8.39
CA THR A 121 -0.63 -10.10 -7.83
C THR A 121 -1.41 -11.28 -8.42
N VAL A 122 -2.52 -11.02 -9.09
CA VAL A 122 -3.30 -12.04 -9.81
C VAL A 122 -2.76 -12.27 -11.22
N VAL A 123 -2.20 -11.22 -11.82
CA VAL A 123 -1.75 -11.20 -13.24
C VAL A 123 -0.28 -11.56 -13.38
N ASN A 124 0.53 -11.05 -12.47
CA ASN A 124 1.99 -11.10 -12.56
C ASN A 124 2.59 -11.95 -11.44
N ASP A 125 3.75 -12.53 -11.71
CA ASP A 125 4.55 -13.18 -10.67
C ASP A 125 5.17 -12.12 -9.77
N VAL A 126 4.71 -12.06 -8.52
CA VAL A 126 5.21 -11.10 -7.54
C VAL A 126 6.38 -11.68 -6.77
N ASP A 127 7.52 -10.99 -6.84
CA ASP A 127 8.69 -11.33 -6.03
C ASP A 127 8.43 -10.98 -4.55
N GLN A 128 7.90 -11.95 -3.82
CA GLN A 128 7.58 -11.85 -2.40
C GLN A 128 8.81 -11.57 -1.54
N SER A 129 9.97 -12.13 -1.93
CA SER A 129 11.22 -11.92 -1.19
C SER A 129 11.68 -10.47 -1.24
N ALA A 130 11.52 -9.80 -2.38
CA ALA A 130 11.85 -8.39 -2.53
C ALA A 130 10.89 -7.48 -1.77
N ILE A 131 9.60 -7.83 -1.61
CA ILE A 131 8.68 -7.07 -0.75
C ILE A 131 9.16 -7.14 0.70
N LEU A 132 9.43 -8.34 1.20
CA LEU A 132 9.90 -8.54 2.58
C LEU A 132 11.26 -7.88 2.84
N GLU A 133 12.17 -7.88 1.86
CA GLU A 133 13.44 -7.17 1.93
C GLU A 133 13.24 -5.66 2.05
N ASN A 134 12.34 -5.09 1.25
CA ASN A 134 12.00 -3.67 1.34
C ASN A 134 11.42 -3.30 2.71
N HIS A 135 10.49 -4.10 3.25
CA HIS A 135 9.94 -3.87 4.60
C HIS A 135 10.99 -4.05 5.70
N SER A 136 11.90 -5.01 5.54
CA SER A 136 13.03 -5.19 6.47
C SER A 136 13.97 -3.98 6.43
N THR A 137 14.23 -3.44 5.25
CA THR A 137 15.04 -2.23 5.04
C THR A 137 14.37 -1.02 5.66
N LEU A 138 13.05 -0.84 5.44
CA LEU A 138 12.27 0.22 6.07
C LEU A 138 12.33 0.13 7.59
N TYR A 139 12.15 -1.07 8.16
CA TYR A 139 12.30 -1.31 9.59
C TYR A 139 13.68 -0.89 10.10
N CYS A 140 14.76 -1.23 9.38
CA CYS A 140 16.12 -0.82 9.76
C CYS A 140 16.27 0.71 9.73
N TYR A 141 15.73 1.43 8.74
CA TYR A 141 15.76 2.89 8.70
C TYR A 141 14.99 3.51 9.86
N LEU A 142 13.84 2.95 10.20
CA LEU A 142 13.02 3.44 11.32
C LEU A 142 13.70 3.19 12.67
N LEU A 143 14.38 2.07 12.82
CA LEU A 143 15.09 1.71 14.06
C LEU A 143 16.39 2.50 14.27
N MET A 144 17.23 2.59 13.24
CA MET A 144 18.60 3.09 13.35
C MET A 144 18.81 4.49 12.78
N GLY A 145 17.83 5.04 12.08
CA GLY A 145 17.96 6.24 11.27
C GLY A 145 18.33 5.93 9.82
N ILE A 146 18.10 6.92 8.94
CA ILE A 146 18.41 6.81 7.50
C ILE A 146 19.91 7.08 7.30
N PRO A 147 20.68 6.16 6.68
CA PRO A 147 22.08 6.43 6.33
C PRO A 147 22.19 7.65 5.39
N GLY A 148 23.29 8.41 5.55
CA GLY A 148 23.45 9.69 4.83
C GLY A 148 23.59 9.58 3.31
N ASP A 149 23.91 8.41 2.79
CA ASP A 149 24.00 8.09 1.36
C ASP A 149 22.71 7.51 0.77
N VAL A 150 21.66 7.35 1.59
CA VAL A 150 20.35 6.81 1.15
C VAL A 150 19.42 7.93 0.69
N ASP A 151 18.95 7.82 -0.54
CA ASP A 151 17.80 8.60 -1.02
C ASP A 151 16.49 7.94 -0.61
N ILE A 152 15.95 8.36 0.52
CA ILE A 152 14.67 7.84 1.03
C ILE A 152 13.49 8.13 0.10
N ALA A 153 13.53 9.21 -0.69
CA ALA A 153 12.47 9.50 -1.66
C ALA A 153 12.50 8.47 -2.81
N LYS A 154 13.71 8.08 -3.25
CA LYS A 154 13.86 7.01 -4.22
C LYS A 154 13.41 5.67 -3.64
N PHE A 155 13.80 5.36 -2.40
CA PHE A 155 13.35 4.14 -1.72
C PHE A 155 11.82 4.05 -1.67
N CYS A 156 11.12 5.11 -1.22
CA CYS A 156 9.66 5.14 -1.17
C CYS A 156 9.03 5.04 -2.57
N ASN A 157 9.64 5.69 -3.56
CA ASN A 157 9.19 5.60 -4.95
C ASN A 157 9.23 4.16 -5.47
N ASP A 158 10.34 3.46 -5.26
CA ASP A 158 10.55 2.11 -5.77
C ASP A 158 9.70 1.09 -4.98
N HIS A 159 9.57 1.27 -3.66
CA HIS A 159 8.78 0.42 -2.79
C HIS A 159 7.27 0.52 -3.09
N LEU A 160 6.71 1.73 -3.03
CA LEU A 160 5.28 1.95 -3.24
C LEU A 160 4.86 1.83 -4.72
N GLY A 161 5.78 2.06 -5.64
CA GLY A 161 5.55 2.00 -7.09
C GLY A 161 5.89 0.66 -7.73
N ARG A 162 6.14 -0.40 -6.95
CA ARG A 162 6.56 -1.70 -7.46
C ARG A 162 5.61 -2.25 -8.53
N PHE A 163 4.30 -2.18 -8.32
CA PHE A 163 3.28 -2.62 -9.27
C PHE A 163 3.35 -1.88 -10.63
N LEU A 164 3.96 -0.68 -10.67
CA LEU A 164 4.11 0.08 -11.91
C LEU A 164 5.07 -0.59 -12.91
N LEU A 165 5.91 -1.52 -12.47
CA LEU A 165 6.84 -2.24 -13.33
C LEU A 165 6.09 -3.08 -14.37
N ASP A 166 5.00 -3.74 -13.95
CA ASP A 166 4.21 -4.64 -14.78
C ASP A 166 2.79 -4.09 -15.06
N PHE A 167 2.53 -2.82 -14.72
CA PHE A 167 1.21 -2.20 -14.79
C PHE A 167 0.57 -2.27 -16.19
N GLN A 168 1.37 -2.12 -17.25
CA GLN A 168 0.89 -2.24 -18.61
C GLN A 168 0.38 -3.67 -18.93
N ASN A 169 1.02 -4.69 -18.38
CA ASN A 169 0.58 -6.07 -18.50
C ASN A 169 -0.76 -6.28 -17.78
N THR A 170 -0.91 -5.71 -16.60
CA THR A 170 -2.15 -5.75 -15.81
C THR A 170 -3.31 -5.09 -16.57
N ILE A 171 -3.11 -3.89 -17.15
CA ILE A 171 -4.11 -3.21 -17.98
C ILE A 171 -4.47 -4.06 -19.21
N THR A 172 -3.48 -4.63 -19.88
CA THR A 172 -3.69 -5.41 -21.11
C THR A 172 -4.45 -6.71 -20.82
N SER A 173 -4.22 -7.32 -19.66
CA SER A 173 -4.90 -8.56 -19.25
C SER A 173 -6.37 -8.33 -18.85
N TYR A 174 -6.70 -7.14 -18.33
CA TYR A 174 -8.05 -6.79 -17.86
C TYR A 174 -8.49 -5.39 -18.35
N PRO A 175 -8.52 -5.14 -19.66
CA PRO A 175 -8.79 -3.79 -20.19
C PRO A 175 -10.15 -3.25 -19.76
N ASP A 176 -11.15 -4.11 -19.62
CA ASP A 176 -12.51 -3.73 -19.21
C ASP A 176 -12.63 -3.30 -17.72
N TYR A 177 -11.57 -3.48 -16.93
CA TYR A 177 -11.57 -3.06 -15.53
C TYR A 177 -11.15 -1.59 -15.37
N PHE A 178 -10.56 -0.98 -16.38
CA PHE A 178 -9.94 0.34 -16.32
C PHE A 178 -10.70 1.40 -17.11
N VAL A 179 -10.57 2.64 -16.66
CA VAL A 179 -11.05 3.84 -17.34
C VAL A 179 -10.00 4.95 -17.22
N ASP A 180 -9.97 5.90 -18.24
CA ASP A 180 -9.09 7.07 -18.38
C ASP A 180 -7.59 6.82 -18.34
#